data_a122447107ebd5d1009658aba9a72806
#
_entry.id   a122447107ebd5d1009658aba9a72806
#
_cell.length_a   1.000
_cell.length_b   1.000
_cell.length_c   1.000
_cell.angle_alpha   90.00
_cell.angle_beta   90.00
_cell.angle_gamma   90.00
#
_symmetry.space_group_name_H-M   'P 1'
#
loop_
_entity.id
_entity.type
_entity.pdbx_description
1 polymer ?
#
loop_
_entity_poly.entity_id
_entity_poly.type
_entity_poly.pdbx_seq_one_letter_code
_entity_poly.pdbx_strand_id
1 'polypeptide(L)'
;MAMYAGVDLGATNVRAVVADADGEIRGSDGRPVPPDPLTGLPVTEAILDCLRAACAAADTSPGTIAAVGVAAAGRLDPTEGIVEPTNIPVDTVPLTGPIANLVDTDRIHLHKDVAAGVIGERYHAERNPDDMVYLTISSGIGAGVAVDGSVLRGWDSNAGEAGHLTVDPDGRRTCGCGHDGHWEAYCSGVNIPDYARLLWNDADRPATALPIDDEAFDAVGVFANAREDDFAGRVVEKLAEWNAMGVANVVHAYAPLVVSIGGAVALNNEALVVDPIRERLGDLVMTNVPEVRLTALGDDVVVRGALASALTGGTGDKAGRRG
;
A
#
# COMPACT_ATOMS: atom_id res chain seq x y z
N MET A 1 -29.86 -0.85 11.73
CA MET A 1 -29.29 -0.99 10.36
C MET A 1 -28.05 -1.86 10.48
N ALA A 2 -27.72 -2.66 9.47
CA ALA A 2 -26.48 -3.42 9.48
C ALA A 2 -25.29 -2.46 9.39
N MET A 3 -24.28 -2.69 10.24
CA MET A 3 -23.03 -1.91 10.26
C MET A 3 -21.88 -2.80 9.78
N TYR A 4 -20.90 -2.19 9.15
CA TYR A 4 -19.72 -2.84 8.58
C TYR A 4 -18.47 -2.14 9.06
N ALA A 5 -17.37 -2.86 9.19
CA ALA A 5 -16.12 -2.26 9.62
C ALA A 5 -14.97 -2.55 8.66
N GLY A 6 -14.06 -1.60 8.54
CA GLY A 6 -12.76 -1.74 7.90
C GLY A 6 -11.65 -1.51 8.92
N VAL A 7 -10.64 -2.35 8.91
CA VAL A 7 -9.45 -2.25 9.78
C VAL A 7 -8.21 -2.28 8.91
N ASP A 8 -7.26 -1.40 9.19
CA ASP A 8 -5.96 -1.32 8.52
C ASP A 8 -4.85 -1.37 9.58
N LEU A 9 -4.02 -2.41 9.51
CA LEU A 9 -2.79 -2.55 10.27
C LEU A 9 -1.60 -2.16 9.40
N GLY A 10 -1.17 -0.92 9.52
CA GLY A 10 0.07 -0.43 8.93
C GLY A 10 1.28 -0.67 9.82
N ALA A 11 2.46 -0.21 9.37
CA ALA A 11 3.72 -0.33 10.12
C ALA A 11 3.73 0.47 11.44
N THR A 12 3.10 1.65 11.44
CA THR A 12 3.16 2.62 12.55
C THR A 12 1.80 2.91 13.18
N ASN A 13 0.72 2.67 12.44
CA ASN A 13 -0.64 3.01 12.88
C ASN A 13 -1.61 1.87 12.61
N VAL A 14 -2.58 1.74 13.50
CA VAL A 14 -3.80 0.98 13.30
C VAL A 14 -4.93 1.97 13.05
N ARG A 15 -5.76 1.71 12.04
CA ARG A 15 -6.96 2.51 11.74
C ARG A 15 -8.18 1.61 11.65
N ALA A 16 -9.32 2.12 12.14
CA ALA A 16 -10.60 1.45 12.01
C ALA A 16 -11.68 2.44 11.59
N VAL A 17 -12.57 2.00 10.72
CA VAL A 17 -13.76 2.74 10.30
C VAL A 17 -15.00 1.86 10.43
N VAL A 18 -16.11 2.47 10.79
CA VAL A 18 -17.44 1.81 10.85
C VAL A 18 -18.40 2.58 9.97
N ALA A 19 -19.12 1.86 9.11
CA ALA A 19 -20.04 2.45 8.14
C ALA A 19 -21.38 1.71 8.12
N ASP A 20 -22.39 2.37 7.57
CA ASP A 20 -23.68 1.75 7.28
C ASP A 20 -23.63 0.91 5.98
N ALA A 21 -24.77 0.33 5.59
CA ALA A 21 -24.88 -0.52 4.41
C ALA A 21 -24.67 0.22 3.07
N ASP A 22 -24.77 1.53 3.08
CA ASP A 22 -24.51 2.39 1.90
C ASP A 22 -23.02 2.76 1.79
N GLY A 23 -22.22 2.37 2.80
CA GLY A 23 -20.78 2.63 2.88
C GLY A 23 -20.45 4.03 3.43
N GLU A 24 -21.44 4.72 4.02
CA GLU A 24 -21.22 6.02 4.65
C GLU A 24 -20.59 5.82 6.02
N ILE A 25 -19.37 6.37 6.20
CA ILE A 25 -18.60 6.22 7.45
C ILE A 25 -19.32 7.00 8.56
N ARG A 26 -19.66 6.30 9.64
CA ARG A 26 -20.36 6.80 10.82
C ARG A 26 -19.43 7.01 12.02
N GLY A 27 -18.31 6.29 12.07
CA GLY A 27 -17.30 6.42 13.11
C GLY A 27 -15.95 5.94 12.66
N SER A 28 -14.90 6.47 13.25
CA SER A 28 -13.52 6.10 12.96
C SER A 28 -12.65 6.30 14.20
N ASP A 29 -11.56 5.54 14.26
CA ASP A 29 -10.48 5.72 15.22
C ASP A 29 -9.14 5.40 14.56
N GLY A 30 -8.07 5.99 15.10
CA GLY A 30 -6.70 5.74 14.68
C GLY A 30 -5.75 5.86 15.85
N ARG A 31 -4.82 4.93 15.96
CA ARG A 31 -3.84 4.90 17.04
C ARG A 31 -2.50 4.33 16.58
N PRO A 32 -1.41 4.68 17.27
CA PRO A 32 -0.11 4.11 16.94
C PRO A 32 -0.09 2.61 17.24
N VAL A 33 0.69 1.88 16.46
CA VAL A 33 1.13 0.53 16.82
C VAL A 33 1.97 0.62 18.08
N PRO A 34 1.80 -0.28 19.08
CA PRO A 34 2.61 -0.26 20.28
C PRO A 34 4.10 -0.28 19.95
N PRO A 35 4.92 0.57 20.58
CA PRO A 35 6.36 0.57 20.36
C PRO A 35 6.99 -0.71 20.95
N ASP A 36 7.95 -1.31 20.25
CA ASP A 36 8.76 -2.45 20.68
C ASP A 36 7.94 -3.60 21.32
N PRO A 37 6.87 -4.10 20.66
CA PRO A 37 6.07 -5.17 21.24
C PRO A 37 6.91 -6.46 21.29
N LEU A 38 6.86 -7.16 22.44
CA LEU A 38 7.56 -8.44 22.62
C LEU A 38 6.84 -9.61 21.91
N THR A 39 5.56 -9.46 21.65
CA THR A 39 4.70 -10.42 20.94
C THR A 39 3.65 -9.68 20.11
N GLY A 40 2.94 -10.38 19.23
CA GLY A 40 1.84 -9.77 18.47
C GLY A 40 0.59 -9.42 19.28
N LEU A 41 0.43 -9.93 20.52
CA LEU A 41 -0.77 -9.69 21.31
C LEU A 41 -1.03 -8.22 21.62
N PRO A 42 -0.06 -7.38 22.03
CA PRO A 42 -0.28 -5.95 22.19
C PRO A 42 -0.76 -5.26 20.91
N VAL A 43 -0.29 -5.71 19.74
CA VAL A 43 -0.75 -5.18 18.44
C VAL A 43 -2.20 -5.60 18.18
N THR A 44 -2.55 -6.86 18.45
CA THR A 44 -3.94 -7.34 18.38
C THR A 44 -4.86 -6.53 19.30
N GLU A 45 -4.46 -6.27 20.57
CA GLU A 45 -5.25 -5.45 21.49
C GLU A 45 -5.43 -4.01 20.98
N ALA A 46 -4.39 -3.41 20.39
CA ALA A 46 -4.51 -2.09 19.78
C ALA A 46 -5.54 -2.08 18.63
N ILE A 47 -5.60 -3.15 17.82
CA ILE A 47 -6.61 -3.34 16.76
C ILE A 47 -8.02 -3.41 17.38
N LEU A 48 -8.21 -4.26 18.39
CA LEU A 48 -9.51 -4.44 19.05
C LEU A 48 -9.99 -3.15 19.71
N ASP A 49 -9.09 -2.41 20.37
CA ASP A 49 -9.40 -1.13 20.98
C ASP A 49 -9.73 -0.05 19.94
N CYS A 50 -9.00 -0.02 18.81
CA CYS A 50 -9.30 0.87 17.70
C CYS A 50 -10.71 0.60 17.15
N LEU A 51 -11.06 -0.67 16.95
CA LEU A 51 -12.39 -1.06 16.48
C LEU A 51 -13.49 -0.76 17.50
N ARG A 52 -13.26 -0.97 18.80
CA ARG A 52 -14.20 -0.55 19.88
C ARG A 52 -14.46 0.95 19.85
N ALA A 53 -13.40 1.75 19.70
CA ALA A 53 -13.51 3.21 19.66
C ALA A 53 -14.25 3.69 18.39
N ALA A 54 -13.97 3.10 17.22
CA ALA A 54 -14.69 3.40 16.00
C ALA A 54 -16.19 3.04 16.10
N CYS A 55 -16.53 1.91 16.74
CA CYS A 55 -17.93 1.54 17.04
C CYS A 55 -18.58 2.57 17.96
N ALA A 56 -17.91 2.97 19.02
CA ALA A 56 -18.43 3.98 19.95
C ALA A 56 -18.65 5.34 19.26
N ALA A 57 -17.74 5.76 18.39
CA ALA A 57 -17.90 6.97 17.57
C ALA A 57 -19.09 6.89 16.58
N ALA A 58 -19.47 5.68 16.19
CA ALA A 58 -20.64 5.40 15.33
C ALA A 58 -21.95 5.17 16.13
N ASP A 59 -21.96 5.41 17.44
CA ASP A 59 -23.09 5.11 18.33
C ASP A 59 -23.59 3.66 18.21
N THR A 60 -22.66 2.70 18.03
CA THR A 60 -22.99 1.28 17.87
C THR A 60 -22.13 0.40 18.76
N SER A 61 -22.50 -0.87 18.92
CA SER A 61 -21.68 -1.85 19.65
C SER A 61 -20.98 -2.81 18.69
N PRO A 62 -19.79 -3.35 19.03
CA PRO A 62 -19.07 -4.28 18.17
C PRO A 62 -19.93 -5.48 17.74
N GLY A 63 -20.75 -6.07 18.62
CA GLY A 63 -21.62 -7.21 18.29
C GLY A 63 -22.75 -6.92 17.28
N THR A 64 -22.90 -5.68 16.79
CA THR A 64 -23.84 -5.33 15.71
C THR A 64 -23.17 -5.27 14.34
N ILE A 65 -21.87 -5.44 14.27
CA ILE A 65 -21.10 -5.41 13.01
C ILE A 65 -21.41 -6.69 12.22
N ALA A 66 -21.90 -6.52 11.00
CA ALA A 66 -22.30 -7.61 10.14
C ALA A 66 -21.13 -8.31 9.43
N ALA A 67 -20.07 -7.59 9.13
CA ALA A 67 -18.84 -8.11 8.57
C ALA A 67 -17.68 -7.12 8.79
N VAL A 68 -16.44 -7.63 8.80
CA VAL A 68 -15.22 -6.82 8.91
C VAL A 68 -14.27 -7.16 7.78
N GLY A 69 -13.76 -6.15 7.09
CA GLY A 69 -12.59 -6.28 6.24
C GLY A 69 -11.34 -5.89 7.03
N VAL A 70 -10.28 -6.66 6.89
CA VAL A 70 -9.00 -6.43 7.56
C VAL A 70 -7.91 -6.36 6.51
N ALA A 71 -7.18 -5.27 6.49
CA ALA A 71 -5.98 -5.09 5.70
C ALA A 71 -4.75 -5.13 6.61
N ALA A 72 -3.70 -5.82 6.20
CA ALA A 72 -2.45 -5.84 6.94
C ALA A 72 -1.23 -5.87 6.01
N ALA A 73 -0.19 -5.12 6.39
CA ALA A 73 1.10 -5.13 5.72
C ALA A 73 1.96 -6.30 6.25
N GLY A 74 2.45 -7.15 5.35
CA GLY A 74 3.25 -8.32 5.68
C GLY A 74 2.78 -9.60 4.97
N ARG A 75 3.33 -10.74 5.38
CA ARG A 75 2.94 -12.04 4.86
C ARG A 75 1.72 -12.57 5.61
N LEU A 76 0.64 -12.83 4.88
CA LEU A 76 -0.59 -13.36 5.45
C LEU A 76 -0.57 -14.88 5.52
N ASP A 77 -1.15 -15.44 6.59
CA ASP A 77 -1.68 -16.80 6.64
C ASP A 77 -3.18 -16.74 6.89
N PRO A 78 -4.01 -16.84 5.81
CA PRO A 78 -5.46 -16.77 5.95
C PRO A 78 -6.06 -17.97 6.67
N THR A 79 -5.37 -19.12 6.70
CA THR A 79 -5.84 -20.35 7.37
C THR A 79 -5.78 -20.17 8.88
N GLU A 80 -4.66 -19.65 9.37
CA GLU A 80 -4.46 -19.36 10.79
C GLU A 80 -5.05 -17.98 11.18
N GLY A 81 -5.36 -17.13 10.20
CA GLY A 81 -5.92 -15.80 10.41
C GLY A 81 -4.92 -14.82 11.05
N ILE A 82 -3.65 -14.92 10.64
CA ILE A 82 -2.53 -14.14 11.18
C ILE A 82 -1.81 -13.37 10.08
N VAL A 83 -1.01 -12.39 10.49
CA VAL A 83 0.01 -11.75 9.65
C VAL A 83 1.40 -11.89 10.29
N GLU A 84 2.41 -12.12 9.46
CA GLU A 84 3.82 -11.92 9.78
C GLU A 84 4.20 -10.52 9.28
N PRO A 85 4.24 -9.51 10.16
CA PRO A 85 4.43 -8.14 9.73
C PRO A 85 5.89 -7.89 9.35
N THR A 86 6.12 -7.10 8.29
CA THR A 86 7.49 -6.79 7.83
C THR A 86 8.16 -5.71 8.68
N ASN A 87 7.36 -4.76 9.19
CA ASN A 87 7.88 -3.54 9.82
C ASN A 87 7.48 -3.40 11.31
N ILE A 88 7.01 -4.46 11.94
CA ILE A 88 6.76 -4.55 13.37
C ILE A 88 7.63 -5.69 13.90
N PRO A 89 8.42 -5.51 14.98
CA PRO A 89 9.42 -6.49 15.41
C PRO A 89 8.78 -7.67 16.20
N VAL A 90 7.82 -8.37 15.58
CA VAL A 90 7.18 -9.57 16.14
C VAL A 90 7.03 -10.62 15.04
N ASP A 91 7.03 -11.89 15.43
CA ASP A 91 6.90 -12.99 14.47
C ASP A 91 5.52 -13.03 13.81
N THR A 92 4.45 -12.92 14.61
CA THR A 92 3.07 -13.02 14.12
C THR A 92 2.11 -12.13 14.92
N VAL A 93 1.07 -11.62 14.25
CA VAL A 93 -0.06 -10.89 14.88
C VAL A 93 -1.36 -11.64 14.58
N PRO A 94 -2.07 -12.16 15.59
CA PRO A 94 -3.41 -12.73 15.42
C PRO A 94 -4.43 -11.66 15.02
N LEU A 95 -5.22 -11.92 13.98
CA LEU A 95 -6.18 -10.97 13.41
C LEU A 95 -7.62 -11.50 13.43
N THR A 96 -7.92 -12.54 12.63
CA THR A 96 -9.30 -12.92 12.36
C THR A 96 -10.04 -13.46 13.58
N GLY A 97 -9.43 -14.35 14.35
CA GLY A 97 -10.05 -14.95 15.54
C GLY A 97 -10.41 -13.93 16.64
N PRO A 98 -9.45 -13.09 17.09
CA PRO A 98 -9.74 -12.02 18.06
C PRO A 98 -10.81 -11.03 17.59
N ILE A 99 -10.76 -10.61 16.31
CA ILE A 99 -11.77 -9.70 15.74
C ILE A 99 -13.14 -10.38 15.69
N ALA A 100 -13.23 -11.62 15.19
CA ALA A 100 -14.47 -12.38 15.13
C ALA A 100 -15.12 -12.52 16.52
N ASN A 101 -14.32 -12.80 17.55
CA ASN A 101 -14.79 -12.86 18.93
C ASN A 101 -15.34 -11.52 19.45
N LEU A 102 -14.72 -10.38 19.05
CA LEU A 102 -15.17 -9.05 19.46
C LEU A 102 -16.50 -8.68 18.81
N VAL A 103 -16.67 -8.99 17.51
CA VAL A 103 -17.83 -8.55 16.71
C VAL A 103 -18.93 -9.61 16.61
N ASP A 104 -18.73 -10.81 17.16
CA ASP A 104 -19.67 -11.92 17.14
C ASP A 104 -20.10 -12.33 15.71
N THR A 105 -19.13 -12.36 14.77
CA THR A 105 -19.36 -12.81 13.39
C THR A 105 -18.10 -13.44 12.78
N ASP A 106 -18.29 -14.50 11.99
CA ASP A 106 -17.22 -15.17 11.22
C ASP A 106 -16.95 -14.51 9.85
N ARG A 107 -17.69 -13.46 9.52
CA ARG A 107 -17.53 -12.74 8.23
C ARG A 107 -16.38 -11.75 8.30
N ILE A 108 -15.17 -12.28 8.43
CA ILE A 108 -13.92 -11.52 8.45
C ILE A 108 -13.18 -11.75 7.13
N HIS A 109 -12.92 -10.68 6.38
CA HIS A 109 -12.24 -10.72 5.09
C HIS A 109 -10.83 -10.18 5.25
N LEU A 110 -9.82 -11.06 5.29
CA LEU A 110 -8.42 -10.70 5.45
C LEU A 110 -7.75 -10.49 4.08
N HIS A 111 -7.06 -9.37 3.93
CA HIS A 111 -6.33 -8.98 2.72
C HIS A 111 -4.95 -8.40 3.06
N LYS A 112 -4.01 -8.50 2.11
CA LYS A 112 -2.86 -7.60 2.11
C LYS A 112 -3.32 -6.15 1.94
N ASP A 113 -2.55 -5.22 2.48
CA ASP A 113 -2.78 -3.78 2.36
C ASP A 113 -2.98 -3.34 0.90
N VAL A 114 -2.12 -3.78 -0.03
CA VAL A 114 -2.25 -3.48 -1.46
C VAL A 114 -3.48 -4.11 -2.11
N ALA A 115 -3.87 -5.32 -1.69
CA ALA A 115 -5.09 -5.96 -2.17
C ALA A 115 -6.34 -5.21 -1.67
N ALA A 116 -6.33 -4.74 -0.42
CA ALA A 116 -7.36 -3.84 0.08
C ALA A 116 -7.35 -2.51 -0.70
N GLY A 117 -6.18 -1.98 -1.04
CA GLY A 117 -6.05 -0.78 -1.86
C GLY A 117 -6.77 -0.89 -3.21
N VAL A 118 -6.54 -1.97 -3.98
CA VAL A 118 -7.23 -2.15 -5.27
C VAL A 118 -8.74 -2.40 -5.09
N ILE A 119 -9.16 -3.07 -4.01
CA ILE A 119 -10.57 -3.21 -3.65
C ILE A 119 -11.20 -1.83 -3.43
N GLY A 120 -10.52 -0.95 -2.68
CA GLY A 120 -10.97 0.42 -2.41
C GLY A 120 -11.10 1.25 -3.68
N GLU A 121 -10.06 1.26 -4.51
CA GLU A 121 -10.05 1.96 -5.80
C GLU A 121 -11.19 1.52 -6.71
N ARG A 122 -11.38 0.21 -6.88
CA ARG A 122 -12.48 -0.34 -7.69
C ARG A 122 -13.85 0.04 -7.13
N TYR A 123 -14.03 -0.11 -5.82
CA TYR A 123 -15.30 0.19 -5.15
C TYR A 123 -15.70 1.66 -5.27
N HIS A 124 -14.75 2.59 -5.12
CA HIS A 124 -15.01 4.03 -5.16
C HIS A 124 -14.96 4.63 -6.58
N ALA A 125 -14.44 3.90 -7.58
CA ALA A 125 -14.47 4.35 -8.97
C ALA A 125 -15.91 4.56 -9.48
N GLU A 126 -16.10 5.51 -10.40
CA GLU A 126 -17.41 5.72 -11.07
C GLU A 126 -17.85 4.47 -11.83
N ARG A 127 -16.91 3.85 -12.54
CA ARG A 127 -17.04 2.53 -13.15
C ARG A 127 -16.13 1.59 -12.38
N ASN A 128 -16.64 0.43 -12.00
CA ASN A 128 -15.86 -0.60 -11.32
C ASN A 128 -14.96 -1.31 -12.36
N PRO A 129 -13.70 -0.88 -12.57
CA PRO A 129 -12.87 -1.46 -13.62
C PRO A 129 -12.53 -2.92 -13.31
N ASP A 130 -12.67 -3.80 -14.31
CA ASP A 130 -12.36 -5.22 -14.14
C ASP A 130 -10.84 -5.46 -14.12
N ASP A 131 -10.07 -4.62 -14.85
CA ASP A 131 -8.63 -4.71 -14.95
C ASP A 131 -7.98 -3.45 -14.37
N MET A 132 -7.43 -3.56 -13.19
CA MET A 132 -6.88 -2.42 -12.45
C MET A 132 -5.71 -2.83 -11.57
N VAL A 133 -4.74 -1.93 -11.43
CA VAL A 133 -3.67 -2.02 -10.45
C VAL A 133 -3.75 -0.83 -9.51
N TYR A 134 -3.73 -1.09 -8.21
CA TYR A 134 -3.32 -0.14 -7.19
C TYR A 134 -1.86 -0.37 -6.86
N LEU A 135 -1.04 0.66 -6.99
CA LEU A 135 0.39 0.63 -6.69
C LEU A 135 0.66 1.56 -5.50
N THR A 136 1.31 1.07 -4.48
CA THR A 136 1.83 1.92 -3.40
C THR A 136 3.31 2.16 -3.58
N ILE A 137 3.74 3.45 -3.54
CA ILE A 137 5.15 3.88 -3.45
C ILE A 137 5.26 4.67 -2.14
N SER A 138 5.75 4.01 -1.10
CA SER A 138 5.79 4.50 0.27
C SER A 138 7.11 4.08 0.93
N SER A 139 7.10 3.67 2.21
CA SER A 139 8.27 3.03 2.84
C SER A 139 8.77 1.80 2.06
N GLY A 140 7.84 1.05 1.42
CA GLY A 140 8.09 -0.01 0.46
C GLY A 140 7.33 0.24 -0.85
N ILE A 141 7.36 -0.75 -1.76
CA ILE A 141 6.61 -0.76 -3.02
C ILE A 141 5.83 -2.07 -3.14
N GLY A 142 4.52 -1.96 -3.39
CA GLY A 142 3.65 -3.12 -3.56
C GLY A 142 2.51 -2.83 -4.53
N ALA A 143 1.89 -3.87 -5.08
CA ALA A 143 0.77 -3.74 -6.00
C ALA A 143 -0.41 -4.63 -5.62
N GLY A 144 -1.61 -4.05 -5.54
CA GLY A 144 -2.86 -4.79 -5.56
C GLY A 144 -3.37 -4.87 -7.00
N VAL A 145 -3.76 -6.05 -7.44
CA VAL A 145 -4.10 -6.30 -8.84
C VAL A 145 -5.48 -6.91 -8.95
N ALA A 146 -6.31 -6.37 -9.83
CA ALA A 146 -7.55 -6.99 -10.29
C ALA A 146 -7.43 -7.30 -11.77
N VAL A 147 -7.83 -8.52 -12.17
CA VAL A 147 -7.92 -8.99 -13.55
C VAL A 147 -9.24 -9.70 -13.73
N ASP A 148 -9.96 -9.41 -14.81
CA ASP A 148 -11.29 -9.95 -15.09
C ASP A 148 -12.25 -9.82 -13.89
N GLY A 149 -12.20 -8.68 -13.21
CA GLY A 149 -13.03 -8.38 -12.02
C GLY A 149 -12.61 -9.10 -10.74
N SER A 150 -11.57 -9.92 -10.78
CA SER A 150 -11.11 -10.71 -9.63
C SER A 150 -9.82 -10.14 -9.05
N VAL A 151 -9.79 -9.89 -7.74
CA VAL A 151 -8.58 -9.49 -7.03
C VAL A 151 -7.62 -10.67 -6.93
N LEU A 152 -6.40 -10.49 -7.43
CA LEU A 152 -5.38 -11.54 -7.39
C LEU A 152 -4.83 -11.67 -5.98
N ARG A 153 -4.94 -12.88 -5.42
CA ARG A 153 -4.40 -13.24 -4.11
C ARG A 153 -3.17 -14.13 -4.21
N GLY A 154 -3.03 -14.84 -5.33
CA GLY A 154 -2.06 -15.93 -5.45
C GLY A 154 -2.50 -17.18 -4.69
N TRP A 155 -1.65 -18.20 -4.66
CA TRP A 155 -1.97 -19.48 -4.02
C TRP A 155 -1.92 -19.40 -2.48
N ASP A 156 -1.15 -18.47 -1.93
CA ASP A 156 -0.90 -18.28 -0.49
C ASP A 156 -1.36 -16.90 0.03
N SER A 157 -2.14 -16.16 -0.77
CA SER A 157 -2.63 -14.80 -0.48
C SER A 157 -1.56 -13.72 -0.42
N ASN A 158 -0.37 -13.96 -0.98
CA ASN A 158 0.75 -13.03 -0.97
C ASN A 158 1.13 -12.49 -2.37
N ALA A 159 0.22 -12.49 -3.34
CA ALA A 159 0.44 -11.83 -4.63
C ALA A 159 0.62 -10.31 -4.47
N GLY A 160 1.30 -9.70 -5.46
CA GLY A 160 1.41 -8.23 -5.51
C GLY A 160 2.74 -7.65 -5.04
N GLU A 161 3.77 -8.49 -4.88
CA GLU A 161 5.13 -8.09 -4.51
C GLU A 161 5.88 -7.40 -5.66
N ALA A 162 5.27 -6.37 -6.29
CA ALA A 162 5.82 -5.69 -7.46
C ALA A 162 7.14 -4.95 -7.16
N GLY A 163 7.36 -4.51 -5.93
CA GLY A 163 8.61 -3.90 -5.50
C GLY A 163 9.82 -4.83 -5.63
N HIS A 164 9.58 -6.15 -5.67
CA HIS A 164 10.62 -7.15 -5.87
C HIS A 164 10.81 -7.58 -7.33
N LEU A 165 10.16 -6.91 -8.29
CA LEU A 165 10.51 -7.05 -9.70
C LEU A 165 11.90 -6.44 -9.94
N THR A 166 12.74 -7.15 -10.68
CA THR A 166 14.06 -6.65 -11.06
C THR A 166 13.92 -5.53 -12.09
N VAL A 167 14.43 -4.35 -11.77
CA VAL A 167 14.52 -3.18 -12.66
C VAL A 167 15.97 -2.91 -13.07
N ASP A 168 16.93 -3.30 -12.24
CA ASP A 168 18.37 -3.16 -12.49
C ASP A 168 19.02 -4.53 -12.64
N PRO A 169 19.30 -5.00 -13.88
CA PRO A 169 19.93 -6.28 -14.11
C PRO A 169 21.40 -6.34 -13.65
N ASP A 170 22.06 -5.20 -13.47
CA ASP A 170 23.43 -5.13 -12.94
C ASP A 170 23.47 -5.31 -11.41
N GLY A 171 22.30 -5.23 -10.75
CA GLY A 171 22.17 -5.55 -9.33
C GLY A 171 22.93 -4.62 -8.40
N ARG A 172 23.03 -3.34 -8.72
CA ARG A 172 23.86 -2.36 -7.99
C ARG A 172 23.43 -2.12 -6.54
N ARG A 173 22.16 -2.43 -6.23
CA ARG A 173 21.59 -2.32 -4.89
C ARG A 173 21.01 -3.66 -4.47
N THR A 174 21.31 -4.09 -3.24
CA THR A 174 20.65 -5.22 -2.60
C THR A 174 19.39 -4.74 -1.90
N CYS A 175 18.27 -5.40 -2.18
CA CYS A 175 16.99 -5.17 -1.53
C CYS A 175 16.97 -5.74 -0.10
N GLY A 176 16.13 -5.19 0.76
CA GLY A 176 15.91 -5.72 2.11
C GLY A 176 15.52 -7.20 2.17
N CYS A 177 14.97 -7.76 1.08
CA CYS A 177 14.69 -9.19 0.94
C CYS A 177 15.92 -10.06 0.60
N GLY A 178 17.13 -9.46 0.46
CA GLY A 178 18.39 -10.14 0.20
C GLY A 178 18.73 -10.40 -1.27
N HIS A 179 17.91 -9.93 -2.22
CA HIS A 179 18.15 -10.06 -3.66
C HIS A 179 18.53 -8.73 -4.29
N ASP A 180 19.28 -8.78 -5.40
CA ASP A 180 19.82 -7.61 -6.05
C ASP A 180 18.90 -7.07 -7.14
N GLY A 181 18.99 -5.75 -7.42
CA GLY A 181 18.35 -5.10 -8.56
C GLY A 181 16.85 -4.92 -8.46
N HIS A 182 16.22 -5.15 -7.32
CA HIS A 182 14.78 -5.00 -7.10
C HIS A 182 14.37 -3.52 -7.11
N TRP A 183 13.21 -3.21 -7.68
CA TRP A 183 12.68 -1.85 -7.77
C TRP A 183 12.63 -1.13 -6.42
N GLU A 184 12.16 -1.81 -5.38
CA GLU A 184 12.07 -1.26 -4.02
C GLU A 184 13.42 -0.77 -3.48
N ALA A 185 14.52 -1.45 -3.82
CA ALA A 185 15.87 -1.08 -3.38
C ALA A 185 16.34 0.29 -3.89
N TYR A 186 15.65 0.85 -4.87
CA TYR A 186 15.96 2.15 -5.49
C TYR A 186 14.93 3.23 -5.12
N CYS A 187 13.63 2.88 -5.20
CA CYS A 187 12.54 3.86 -5.26
C CYS A 187 11.64 3.91 -4.03
N SER A 188 11.79 3.01 -3.07
CA SER A 188 11.04 3.11 -1.83
C SER A 188 11.58 4.20 -0.91
N GLY A 189 10.72 4.79 -0.09
CA GLY A 189 11.08 5.89 0.79
C GLY A 189 12.24 5.59 1.74
N VAL A 190 12.35 4.33 2.20
CA VAL A 190 13.45 3.89 3.08
C VAL A 190 14.76 3.68 2.31
N ASN A 191 14.71 3.40 1.00
CA ASN A 191 15.89 3.07 0.20
C ASN A 191 16.42 4.25 -0.64
N ILE A 192 15.61 5.28 -0.89
CA ILE A 192 16.02 6.49 -1.64
C ILE A 192 17.27 7.15 -1.07
N PRO A 193 17.44 7.33 0.26
CA PRO A 193 18.65 7.94 0.81
C PRO A 193 19.92 7.16 0.48
N ASP A 194 19.87 5.84 0.60
CA ASP A 194 21.01 4.98 0.29
C ASP A 194 21.32 4.95 -1.20
N TYR A 195 20.29 5.01 -2.05
CA TYR A 195 20.51 5.13 -3.48
C TYR A 195 21.14 6.49 -3.84
N ALA A 196 20.73 7.56 -3.19
CA ALA A 196 21.37 8.85 -3.34
C ALA A 196 22.85 8.82 -2.92
N ARG A 197 23.17 8.15 -1.79
CA ARG A 197 24.57 7.95 -1.36
C ARG A 197 25.40 7.17 -2.39
N LEU A 198 24.83 6.14 -2.99
CA LEU A 198 25.48 5.37 -4.06
C LEU A 198 25.79 6.28 -5.25
N LEU A 199 24.81 7.01 -5.76
CA LEU A 199 24.97 7.92 -6.89
C LEU A 199 25.99 9.05 -6.59
N TRP A 200 26.01 9.54 -5.36
CA TRP A 200 26.95 10.57 -4.95
C TRP A 200 28.41 10.09 -4.98
N ASN A 201 28.65 8.86 -4.49
CA ASN A 201 29.96 8.25 -4.54
C ASN A 201 30.42 7.97 -5.98
N ASP A 202 29.52 7.50 -6.85
CA ASP A 202 29.82 7.24 -8.27
C ASP A 202 30.17 8.53 -9.06
N ALA A 203 29.62 9.64 -8.65
CA ALA A 203 29.84 10.94 -9.30
C ALA A 203 31.01 11.74 -8.71
N ASP A 204 31.94 11.07 -8.02
CA ASP A 204 33.10 11.70 -7.34
C ASP A 204 32.68 12.78 -6.32
N ARG A 205 31.58 12.55 -5.62
CA ARG A 205 31.06 13.37 -4.52
C ARG A 205 30.89 14.84 -4.89
N PRO A 206 29.99 15.17 -5.83
CA PRO A 206 29.73 16.53 -6.23
C PRO A 206 29.23 17.38 -5.05
N ALA A 207 29.40 18.68 -5.15
CA ALA A 207 28.81 19.61 -4.19
C ALA A 207 27.28 19.47 -4.22
N THR A 208 26.67 19.41 -3.05
CA THR A 208 25.20 19.26 -2.87
C THR A 208 24.76 19.88 -1.55
N ALA A 209 23.53 20.38 -1.52
CA ALA A 209 22.86 20.83 -0.29
C ALA A 209 22.28 19.66 0.53
N LEU A 210 22.24 18.45 -0.04
CA LEU A 210 21.74 17.27 0.67
C LEU A 210 22.68 16.88 1.82
N PRO A 211 22.14 16.59 3.02
CA PRO A 211 22.94 16.15 4.16
C PRO A 211 23.31 14.65 4.01
N ILE A 212 24.06 14.30 2.97
CA ILE A 212 24.34 12.92 2.55
C ILE A 212 24.95 12.07 3.68
N ASP A 213 25.82 12.67 4.50
CA ASP A 213 26.54 11.97 5.60
C ASP A 213 25.73 11.96 6.91
N ASP A 214 24.57 12.62 6.96
CA ASP A 214 23.71 12.63 8.15
C ASP A 214 22.89 11.33 8.22
N GLU A 215 22.81 10.72 9.42
CA GLU A 215 21.98 9.56 9.67
C GLU A 215 20.48 9.85 9.53
N ALA A 216 20.06 11.11 9.76
CA ALA A 216 18.68 11.55 9.59
C ALA A 216 18.33 11.92 8.12
N PHE A 217 19.27 11.77 7.18
CA PHE A 217 19.00 12.01 5.76
C PHE A 217 17.93 11.06 5.23
N ASP A 218 16.85 11.62 4.68
CA ASP A 218 15.67 10.88 4.24
C ASP A 218 15.25 11.25 2.79
N ALA A 219 14.23 10.55 2.29
CA ALA A 219 13.66 10.79 0.97
C ALA A 219 13.00 12.17 0.86
N VAL A 220 12.46 12.73 1.94
CA VAL A 220 11.83 14.06 1.95
C VAL A 220 12.87 15.11 1.58
N GLY A 221 14.08 15.02 2.14
CA GLY A 221 15.21 15.89 1.81
C GLY A 221 15.60 15.84 0.33
N VAL A 222 15.58 14.65 -0.29
CA VAL A 222 15.89 14.48 -1.72
C VAL A 222 14.87 15.23 -2.59
N PHE A 223 13.57 14.97 -2.37
CA PHE A 223 12.51 15.61 -3.19
C PHE A 223 12.41 17.11 -2.95
N ALA A 224 12.57 17.57 -1.71
CA ALA A 224 12.51 19.00 -1.38
C ALA A 224 13.58 19.82 -2.09
N ASN A 225 14.77 19.26 -2.31
CA ASN A 225 15.88 19.94 -2.96
C ASN A 225 15.98 19.67 -4.47
N ALA A 226 15.13 18.85 -5.06
CA ALA A 226 15.25 18.39 -6.45
C ALA A 226 15.30 19.52 -7.51
N ARG A 227 14.71 20.69 -7.22
CA ARG A 227 14.67 21.83 -8.16
C ARG A 227 15.81 22.83 -7.99
N GLU A 228 16.43 22.85 -6.80
CA GLU A 228 17.43 23.87 -6.42
C GLU A 228 18.84 23.28 -6.33
N ASP A 229 18.97 21.97 -6.26
CA ASP A 229 20.22 21.24 -6.16
C ASP A 229 20.38 20.29 -7.36
N ASP A 230 21.42 20.49 -8.16
CA ASP A 230 21.67 19.72 -9.37
C ASP A 230 21.87 18.21 -9.08
N PHE A 231 22.45 17.87 -7.93
CA PHE A 231 22.63 16.47 -7.58
C PHE A 231 21.30 15.82 -7.15
N ALA A 232 20.52 16.50 -6.30
CA ALA A 232 19.19 16.03 -5.93
C ALA A 232 18.29 15.85 -7.16
N GLY A 233 18.35 16.78 -8.12
CA GLY A 233 17.65 16.66 -9.40
C GLY A 233 18.05 15.42 -10.19
N ARG A 234 19.36 15.09 -10.25
CA ARG A 234 19.83 13.85 -10.90
C ARG A 234 19.36 12.58 -10.17
N VAL A 235 19.33 12.61 -8.84
CA VAL A 235 18.78 11.48 -8.06
C VAL A 235 17.31 11.26 -8.44
N VAL A 236 16.48 12.31 -8.41
CA VAL A 236 15.05 12.22 -8.75
C VAL A 236 14.83 11.76 -10.20
N GLU A 237 15.65 12.20 -11.14
CA GLU A 237 15.59 11.73 -12.54
C GLU A 237 15.87 10.22 -12.64
N LYS A 238 16.83 9.70 -11.87
CA LYS A 238 17.09 8.25 -11.81
C LYS A 238 15.96 7.48 -11.15
N LEU A 239 15.32 8.02 -10.11
CA LEU A 239 14.13 7.44 -9.52
C LEU A 239 12.97 7.38 -10.54
N ALA A 240 12.82 8.42 -11.37
CA ALA A 240 11.80 8.46 -12.41
C ALA A 240 12.01 7.38 -13.48
N GLU A 241 13.26 7.12 -13.89
CA GLU A 241 13.61 6.02 -14.81
C GLU A 241 13.20 4.66 -14.22
N TRP A 242 13.59 4.36 -12.98
CA TRP A 242 13.29 3.10 -12.32
C TRP A 242 11.79 2.92 -12.07
N ASN A 243 11.09 3.98 -11.65
CA ASN A 243 9.65 3.95 -11.45
C ASN A 243 8.91 3.66 -12.77
N ALA A 244 9.31 4.29 -13.87
CA ALA A 244 8.70 4.04 -15.16
C ALA A 244 8.92 2.59 -15.63
N MET A 245 10.13 2.02 -15.43
CA MET A 245 10.40 0.61 -15.74
C MET A 245 9.62 -0.35 -14.85
N GLY A 246 9.53 -0.07 -13.54
CA GLY A 246 8.74 -0.86 -12.62
C GLY A 246 7.26 -0.90 -13.02
N VAL A 247 6.68 0.26 -13.35
CA VAL A 247 5.29 0.34 -13.83
C VAL A 247 5.13 -0.35 -15.19
N ALA A 248 6.08 -0.22 -16.12
CA ALA A 248 6.04 -0.92 -17.39
C ALA A 248 6.02 -2.46 -17.22
N ASN A 249 6.80 -2.99 -16.27
CA ASN A 249 6.77 -4.42 -15.94
C ASN A 249 5.38 -4.85 -15.42
N VAL A 250 4.76 -4.04 -14.57
CA VAL A 250 3.39 -4.28 -14.06
C VAL A 250 2.37 -4.24 -15.22
N VAL A 251 2.49 -3.28 -16.13
CA VAL A 251 1.61 -3.17 -17.31
C VAL A 251 1.76 -4.37 -18.23
N HIS A 252 2.99 -4.82 -18.50
CA HIS A 252 3.23 -6.02 -19.32
C HIS A 252 2.70 -7.31 -18.66
N ALA A 253 2.74 -7.39 -17.32
CA ALA A 253 2.30 -8.58 -16.61
C ALA A 253 0.76 -8.69 -16.52
N TYR A 254 0.05 -7.57 -16.41
CA TYR A 254 -1.38 -7.56 -16.05
C TYR A 254 -2.28 -6.82 -17.03
N ALA A 255 -1.72 -6.04 -17.96
CA ALA A 255 -2.46 -5.26 -18.95
C ALA A 255 -3.65 -4.45 -18.35
N PRO A 256 -3.45 -3.68 -17.28
CA PRO A 256 -4.54 -2.97 -16.61
C PRO A 256 -5.10 -1.85 -17.47
N LEU A 257 -6.38 -1.54 -17.29
CA LEU A 257 -7.00 -0.32 -17.83
C LEU A 257 -6.53 0.93 -17.06
N VAL A 258 -6.35 0.77 -15.74
CA VAL A 258 -5.99 1.86 -14.82
C VAL A 258 -4.87 1.40 -13.89
N VAL A 259 -3.86 2.24 -13.71
CA VAL A 259 -2.87 2.15 -12.63
C VAL A 259 -3.10 3.34 -11.69
N SER A 260 -3.65 3.07 -10.51
CA SER A 260 -3.82 4.07 -9.46
C SER A 260 -2.64 4.01 -8.51
N ILE A 261 -1.96 5.13 -8.30
CA ILE A 261 -0.72 5.20 -7.49
C ILE A 261 -1.03 5.92 -6.19
N GLY A 262 -0.64 5.32 -5.07
CA GLY A 262 -0.72 5.88 -3.72
C GLY A 262 0.59 5.71 -2.97
N GLY A 263 0.52 5.88 -1.64
CA GLY A 263 1.67 5.85 -0.74
C GLY A 263 2.35 7.20 -0.59
N ALA A 264 3.00 7.40 0.55
CA ALA A 264 3.48 8.72 0.97
C ALA A 264 4.49 9.35 0.00
N VAL A 265 5.35 8.56 -0.65
CA VAL A 265 6.31 9.06 -1.64
C VAL A 265 5.58 9.64 -2.84
N ALA A 266 4.59 8.92 -3.39
CA ALA A 266 3.84 9.38 -4.55
C ALA A 266 2.88 10.52 -4.21
N LEU A 267 2.14 10.41 -3.11
CA LEU A 267 1.14 11.41 -2.67
C LEU A 267 1.76 12.79 -2.43
N ASN A 268 2.96 12.83 -1.86
CA ASN A 268 3.64 14.08 -1.56
C ASN A 268 4.48 14.63 -2.72
N ASN A 269 4.70 13.85 -3.79
CA ASN A 269 5.63 14.20 -4.87
C ASN A 269 5.06 13.86 -6.26
N GLU A 270 3.76 14.07 -6.53
CA GLU A 270 3.11 13.69 -7.80
C GLU A 270 3.91 14.13 -9.02
N ALA A 271 4.30 15.39 -9.09
CA ALA A 271 5.03 15.97 -10.22
C ALA A 271 6.43 15.36 -10.46
N LEU A 272 7.03 14.72 -9.43
CA LEU A 272 8.37 14.13 -9.50
C LEU A 272 8.35 12.61 -9.57
N VAL A 273 7.21 11.98 -9.26
CA VAL A 273 7.06 10.52 -9.23
C VAL A 273 6.04 10.05 -10.26
N VAL A 274 4.84 10.61 -10.28
CA VAL A 274 3.73 10.11 -11.12
C VAL A 274 3.77 10.70 -12.52
N ASP A 275 4.02 12.01 -12.67
CA ASP A 275 4.09 12.63 -13.98
C ASP A 275 5.20 12.05 -14.87
N PRO A 276 6.44 11.80 -14.35
CA PRO A 276 7.48 11.15 -15.16
C PRO A 276 7.12 9.73 -15.59
N ILE A 277 6.33 8.98 -14.80
CA ILE A 277 5.81 7.67 -15.22
C ILE A 277 4.86 7.85 -16.41
N ARG A 278 3.89 8.79 -16.32
CA ARG A 278 2.95 9.09 -17.42
C ARG A 278 3.67 9.44 -18.73
N GLU A 279 4.71 10.27 -18.64
CA GLU A 279 5.49 10.73 -19.79
C GLU A 279 6.27 9.60 -20.47
N ARG A 280 6.89 8.70 -19.70
CA ARG A 280 7.80 7.67 -20.20
C ARG A 280 7.12 6.36 -20.58
N LEU A 281 5.95 6.08 -20.01
CA LEU A 281 5.33 4.75 -20.11
C LEU A 281 5.02 4.35 -21.56
N GLY A 282 4.63 5.32 -22.39
CA GLY A 282 4.33 5.06 -23.81
C GLY A 282 5.50 4.53 -24.64
N ASP A 283 6.73 4.88 -24.25
CA ASP A 283 7.95 4.42 -24.92
C ASP A 283 8.45 3.06 -24.38
N LEU A 284 7.92 2.63 -23.25
CA LEU A 284 8.38 1.42 -22.54
C LEU A 284 7.44 0.22 -22.76
N VAL A 285 6.16 0.44 -23.07
CA VAL A 285 5.19 -0.65 -23.17
C VAL A 285 4.83 -0.95 -24.63
N MET A 286 4.69 -2.24 -24.95
CA MET A 286 4.25 -2.69 -26.27
C MET A 286 2.70 -2.83 -26.36
N THR A 287 2.01 -2.74 -25.25
CA THR A 287 0.55 -2.85 -25.14
C THR A 287 -0.10 -1.47 -25.14
N ASN A 288 -1.41 -1.41 -24.91
CA ASN A 288 -2.07 -0.13 -24.66
C ASN A 288 -1.52 0.50 -23.38
N VAL A 289 -1.31 1.81 -23.42
CA VAL A 289 -0.90 2.58 -22.25
C VAL A 289 -2.12 2.77 -21.34
N PRO A 290 -2.08 2.32 -20.08
CA PRO A 290 -3.18 2.50 -19.15
C PRO A 290 -3.35 3.97 -18.73
N GLU A 291 -4.50 4.31 -18.18
CA GLU A 291 -4.62 5.53 -17.39
C GLU A 291 -3.77 5.41 -16.13
N VAL A 292 -2.76 6.28 -15.99
CA VAL A 292 -1.96 6.37 -14.75
C VAL A 292 -2.41 7.59 -13.96
N ARG A 293 -2.83 7.40 -12.72
CA ARG A 293 -3.33 8.48 -11.88
C ARG A 293 -2.88 8.33 -10.43
N LEU A 294 -2.85 9.44 -9.71
CA LEU A 294 -2.76 9.41 -8.26
C LEU A 294 -4.10 8.94 -7.68
N THR A 295 -4.07 8.19 -6.58
CA THR A 295 -5.29 7.77 -5.89
C THR A 295 -6.11 8.98 -5.42
N ALA A 296 -7.42 8.94 -5.68
CA ALA A 296 -8.34 9.96 -5.14
C ALA A 296 -8.72 9.71 -3.67
N LEU A 297 -8.35 8.54 -3.12
CA LEU A 297 -8.66 8.16 -1.75
C LEU A 297 -7.58 8.59 -0.75
N GLY A 298 -6.45 9.12 -1.24
CA GLY A 298 -5.33 9.58 -0.41
C GLY A 298 -4.81 8.49 0.53
N ASP A 299 -4.49 8.87 1.76
CA ASP A 299 -3.98 7.94 2.78
C ASP A 299 -5.04 6.95 3.28
N ASP A 300 -6.33 7.16 2.98
CA ASP A 300 -7.41 6.29 3.43
C ASP A 300 -7.69 5.10 2.50
N VAL A 301 -6.97 4.98 1.40
CA VAL A 301 -7.22 3.96 0.37
C VAL A 301 -7.29 2.54 0.94
N VAL A 302 -6.40 2.18 1.84
CA VAL A 302 -6.33 0.83 2.44
C VAL A 302 -7.49 0.58 3.40
N VAL A 303 -7.76 1.49 4.34
CA VAL A 303 -8.87 1.31 5.30
C VAL A 303 -10.23 1.38 4.62
N ARG A 304 -10.39 2.21 3.58
CA ARG A 304 -11.60 2.25 2.74
C ARG A 304 -11.75 0.99 1.91
N GLY A 305 -10.65 0.42 1.44
CA GLY A 305 -10.64 -0.87 0.76
C GLY A 305 -11.01 -2.03 1.67
N ALA A 306 -10.52 -2.03 2.91
CA ALA A 306 -10.92 -2.96 3.93
C ALA A 306 -12.44 -2.86 4.20
N LEU A 307 -12.98 -1.64 4.35
CA LEU A 307 -14.42 -1.44 4.50
C LEU A 307 -15.20 -1.93 3.27
N ALA A 308 -14.76 -1.59 2.06
CA ALA A 308 -15.37 -2.04 0.82
C ALA A 308 -15.41 -3.57 0.71
N SER A 309 -14.37 -4.24 1.19
CA SER A 309 -14.33 -5.71 1.32
C SER A 309 -15.42 -6.24 2.25
N ALA A 310 -15.63 -5.62 3.41
CA ALA A 310 -16.72 -5.99 4.32
C ALA A 310 -18.09 -5.85 3.68
N LEU A 311 -18.33 -4.74 2.96
CA LEU A 311 -19.58 -4.44 2.28
C LEU A 311 -19.91 -5.38 1.12
N THR A 312 -18.88 -5.92 0.45
CA THR A 312 -19.01 -6.68 -0.80
C THR A 312 -18.69 -8.17 -0.66
N GLY A 313 -18.51 -8.66 0.56
CA GLY A 313 -18.16 -10.07 0.79
C GLY A 313 -16.75 -10.43 0.30
N GLY A 314 -15.81 -9.51 0.36
CA GLY A 314 -14.40 -9.73 0.03
C GLY A 314 -13.98 -9.42 -1.40
N THR A 315 -14.88 -8.94 -2.27
CA THR A 315 -14.61 -8.78 -3.71
C THR A 315 -14.33 -7.34 -4.15
N GLY A 316 -14.89 -6.36 -3.47
CA GLY A 316 -14.90 -4.97 -3.94
C GLY A 316 -15.94 -4.68 -5.03
N ASP A 317 -16.76 -5.66 -5.42
CA ASP A 317 -17.76 -5.49 -6.47
C ASP A 317 -19.03 -4.82 -5.93
N LYS A 318 -19.41 -3.68 -6.46
CA LYS A 318 -20.73 -3.10 -6.20
C LYS A 318 -21.81 -3.92 -6.91
N ALA A 319 -22.83 -4.34 -6.18
CA ALA A 319 -23.98 -5.03 -6.76
C ALA A 319 -24.57 -4.20 -7.92
N GLY A 320 -24.71 -4.81 -9.10
CA GLY A 320 -25.33 -4.19 -10.28
C GLY A 320 -24.40 -3.38 -11.20
N ARG A 321 -23.09 -3.36 -10.98
CA ARG A 321 -22.12 -2.61 -11.80
C ARG A 321 -21.20 -3.47 -12.67
N ARG A 322 -21.58 -4.71 -12.97
CA ARG A 322 -20.88 -5.51 -14.00
C ARG A 322 -21.35 -5.03 -15.37
N GLY A 323 -20.45 -4.40 -16.10
CA GLY A 323 -20.71 -3.93 -17.46
C GLY A 323 -19.46 -3.38 -18.10
#